data_e0f3c194c4eb660bcd8d93e2a018ff08
#
_entry.id   e0f3c194c4eb660bcd8d93e2a018ff08
#
_cell.length_a   1.000
_cell.length_b   1.000
_cell.length_c   1.000
_cell.angle_alpha   90.00
_cell.angle_beta   90.00
_cell.angle_gamma   90.00
#
_symmetry.space_group_name_H-M   'P 1'
#
loop_
_entity.id
_entity.type
_entity.pdbx_description
1 polymer ?
#
loop_
_entity_poly.entity_id
_entity_poly.type
_entity_poly.pdbx_seq_one_letter_code
_entity_poly.pdbx_strand_id
1 'polypeptide(L)'
;MLRYDDLQVFVHTSDSGSLSAAARQLEISPAVASAALKRLESELEVRLFARSTRSLRLTPEGDAFLLHARASLRSLEEGRRLLQGGKDQIAGVLQLSAPSDFGRNLLLPWLDEFQAR
;
A
#
# COMPACT_ATOMS: atom_id res chain seq x y z
N MET A 1 2.28 13.42 -3.34
CA MET A 1 1.82 12.42 -2.41
C MET A 1 1.71 11.05 -3.08
N LEU A 2 2.18 10.03 -2.41
CA LEU A 2 2.17 8.70 -2.98
C LEU A 2 0.74 8.17 -3.02
N ARG A 3 0.41 7.49 -4.10
CA ARG A 3 -0.93 6.97 -4.30
C ARG A 3 -0.95 5.47 -4.11
N TYR A 4 -1.99 5.01 -3.46
CA TYR A 4 -2.16 3.59 -3.20
C TYR A 4 -2.12 2.77 -4.49
N ASP A 5 -2.82 3.25 -5.52
CA ASP A 5 -2.87 2.55 -6.79
C ASP A 5 -1.50 2.42 -7.42
N ASP A 6 -0.69 3.47 -7.29
CA ASP A 6 0.66 3.43 -7.85
C ASP A 6 1.52 2.42 -7.13
N LEU A 7 1.36 2.33 -5.80
CA LEU A 7 2.10 1.34 -5.02
C LEU A 7 1.69 -0.07 -5.42
N GLN A 8 0.41 -0.29 -5.68
CA GLN A 8 -0.05 -1.59 -6.13
C GLN A 8 0.57 -1.98 -7.45
N VAL A 9 0.63 -1.04 -8.39
CA VAL A 9 1.26 -1.31 -9.68
C VAL A 9 2.72 -1.69 -9.48
N PHE A 10 3.41 -0.95 -8.63
CA PHE A 10 4.82 -1.21 -8.38
C PHE A 10 5.04 -2.61 -7.80
N VAL A 11 4.29 -2.97 -6.77
CA VAL A 11 4.45 -4.27 -6.13
C VAL A 11 4.07 -5.40 -7.07
N HIS A 12 2.96 -5.27 -7.78
CA HIS A 12 2.54 -6.32 -8.70
C HIS A 12 3.52 -6.48 -9.86
N THR A 13 4.09 -5.37 -10.34
CA THR A 13 5.07 -5.43 -11.39
C THR A 13 6.33 -6.15 -10.90
N SER A 14 6.76 -5.85 -9.68
CA SER A 14 7.90 -6.53 -9.10
C SER A 14 7.65 -8.02 -8.97
N ASP A 15 6.48 -8.38 -8.48
CA ASP A 15 6.18 -9.79 -8.22
C ASP A 15 6.03 -10.59 -9.49
N SER A 16 5.41 -10.02 -10.50
CA SER A 16 5.16 -10.74 -11.74
C SER A 16 6.30 -10.63 -12.74
N GLY A 17 7.16 -9.63 -12.56
CA GLY A 17 8.24 -9.40 -13.49
C GLY A 17 7.80 -8.75 -14.78
N SER A 18 6.56 -8.30 -14.87
CA SER A 18 6.02 -7.76 -16.11
C SER A 18 4.96 -6.72 -15.81
N LEU A 19 5.07 -5.59 -16.48
CA LEU A 19 4.08 -4.55 -16.33
C LEU A 19 2.74 -5.00 -16.92
N SER A 20 2.78 -5.76 -18.00
CA SER A 20 1.54 -6.27 -18.60
C SER A 20 0.81 -7.23 -17.67
N ALA A 21 1.56 -8.09 -17.00
CA ALA A 21 0.94 -9.03 -16.06
C ALA A 21 0.35 -8.29 -14.88
N ALA A 22 1.06 -7.29 -14.39
CA ALA A 22 0.54 -6.48 -13.28
C ALA A 22 -0.75 -5.78 -13.69
N ALA A 23 -0.77 -5.23 -14.89
CA ALA A 23 -1.97 -4.54 -15.38
C ALA A 23 -3.15 -5.50 -15.43
N ARG A 24 -2.92 -6.73 -15.91
CA ARG A 24 -3.98 -7.72 -15.97
C ARG A 24 -4.50 -8.06 -14.56
N GLN A 25 -3.59 -8.25 -13.63
CA GLN A 25 -3.95 -8.60 -12.27
C GLN A 25 -4.77 -7.50 -11.61
N LEU A 26 -4.47 -6.27 -11.94
CA LEU A 26 -5.16 -5.12 -11.34
C LEU A 26 -6.33 -4.66 -12.20
N GLU A 27 -6.55 -5.31 -13.34
CA GLU A 27 -7.67 -4.99 -14.23
C GLU A 27 -7.60 -3.56 -14.74
N ILE A 28 -6.41 -3.16 -15.13
CA ILE A 28 -6.19 -1.85 -15.76
C ILE A 28 -5.42 -2.07 -17.05
N SER A 29 -5.39 -1.03 -17.88
CA SER A 29 -4.67 -1.15 -19.12
C SER A 29 -3.17 -1.02 -18.88
N PRO A 30 -2.34 -1.56 -19.78
CA PRO A 30 -0.90 -1.38 -19.64
C PRO A 30 -0.49 0.09 -19.65
N ALA A 31 -1.21 0.91 -20.40
CA ALA A 31 -0.90 2.34 -20.41
C ALA A 31 -1.13 2.98 -19.05
N VAL A 32 -2.22 2.60 -18.40
CA VAL A 32 -2.52 3.11 -17.07
C VAL A 32 -1.48 2.63 -16.08
N ALA A 33 -1.07 1.37 -16.17
CA ALA A 33 -0.05 0.83 -15.30
C ALA A 33 1.28 1.54 -15.50
N SER A 34 1.64 1.79 -16.75
CA SER A 34 2.88 2.49 -17.06
C SER A 34 2.86 3.91 -16.51
N ALA A 35 1.74 4.59 -16.63
CA ALA A 35 1.62 5.94 -16.12
C ALA A 35 1.72 5.96 -14.60
N ALA A 36 1.13 4.96 -13.94
CA ALA A 36 1.20 4.87 -12.49
C ALA A 36 2.63 4.71 -12.02
N LEU A 37 3.40 3.87 -12.70
CA LEU A 37 4.77 3.64 -12.32
C LEU A 37 5.62 4.89 -12.54
N LYS A 38 5.40 5.58 -13.64
CA LYS A 38 6.13 6.81 -13.89
C LYS A 38 5.79 7.88 -12.87
N ARG A 39 4.54 7.94 -12.48
CA ARG A 39 4.11 8.91 -11.48
C ARG A 39 4.79 8.63 -10.15
N LEU A 40 4.87 7.35 -9.78
CA LEU A 40 5.51 6.96 -8.53
C LEU A 40 7.00 7.33 -8.55
N GLU A 41 7.66 7.01 -9.65
CA GLU A 41 9.08 7.34 -9.77
C GLU A 41 9.30 8.85 -9.71
N SER A 42 8.39 9.59 -10.31
CA SER A 42 8.48 11.04 -10.29
C SER A 42 8.30 11.59 -8.88
N GLU A 43 7.33 11.06 -8.14
CA GLU A 43 7.08 11.50 -6.77
C GLU A 43 8.26 11.20 -5.87
N LEU A 44 8.90 10.06 -6.07
CA LEU A 44 10.04 9.67 -5.25
C LEU A 44 11.36 10.23 -5.76
N GLU A 45 11.34 10.73 -6.98
CA GLU A 45 12.53 11.28 -7.64
C GLU A 45 13.66 10.26 -7.75
N VAL A 46 13.29 9.00 -7.98
CA VAL A 46 14.25 7.94 -8.22
C VAL A 46 13.68 6.99 -9.24
N ARG A 47 14.55 6.23 -9.89
CA ARG A 47 14.11 5.16 -10.74
C ARG A 47 13.96 3.91 -9.89
N LEU A 48 12.81 3.27 -10.00
CA LEU A 48 12.56 2.03 -9.27
C LEU A 48 12.88 0.82 -10.12
N PHE A 49 12.75 0.96 -11.44
CA PHE A 49 13.07 -0.11 -12.36
C PHE A 49 14.08 0.38 -13.37
N ALA A 50 15.06 -0.47 -13.65
CA ALA A 50 15.96 -0.26 -14.76
C ALA A 50 15.34 -0.96 -15.95
N ARG A 51 15.11 -0.22 -17.03
CA ARG A 51 14.42 -0.78 -18.17
C ARG A 51 15.40 -1.19 -19.22
N SER A 52 15.23 -2.38 -19.72
CA SER A 52 15.95 -2.80 -20.89
C SER A 52 14.92 -3.32 -21.88
N THR A 53 15.35 -3.60 -23.08
CA THR A 53 14.41 -4.08 -24.08
C THR A 53 13.85 -5.43 -23.73
N ARG A 54 14.48 -6.17 -22.85
CA ARG A 54 14.04 -7.52 -22.57
C ARG A 54 13.53 -7.76 -21.17
N SER A 55 13.93 -6.95 -20.23
CA SER A 55 13.52 -7.23 -18.87
C SER A 55 13.38 -5.96 -18.09
N LEU A 56 12.66 -6.11 -17.00
CA LEU A 56 12.41 -5.04 -16.08
C LEU A 56 13.05 -5.49 -14.77
N ARG A 57 14.04 -4.77 -14.30
CA ARG A 57 14.74 -5.12 -13.09
C ARG A 57 14.67 -3.99 -12.09
N LEU A 58 14.56 -4.34 -10.83
CA LEU A 58 14.60 -3.33 -9.79
C LEU A 58 15.95 -2.67 -9.72
N THR A 59 15.95 -1.36 -9.54
CA THR A 59 17.17 -0.65 -9.18
C THR A 59 17.45 -0.93 -7.71
N PRO A 60 18.62 -0.56 -7.19
CA PRO A 60 18.85 -0.67 -5.75
C PRO A 60 17.82 0.11 -4.95
N GLU A 61 17.43 1.28 -5.46
CA GLU A 61 16.39 2.07 -4.81
C GLU A 61 15.05 1.36 -4.84
N GLY A 62 14.74 0.73 -5.97
CA GLY A 62 13.49 -0.01 -6.09
C GLY A 62 13.47 -1.19 -5.14
N ASP A 63 14.58 -1.87 -5.01
CA ASP A 63 14.68 -3.02 -4.12
C ASP A 63 14.43 -2.59 -2.68
N ALA A 64 15.07 -1.51 -2.26
CA ALA A 64 14.89 -1.00 -0.91
C ALA A 64 13.46 -0.55 -0.67
N PHE A 65 12.89 0.18 -1.63
CA PHE A 65 11.54 0.69 -1.47
C PHE A 65 10.48 -0.40 -1.48
N LEU A 66 10.75 -1.50 -2.19
CA LEU A 66 9.78 -2.57 -2.30
C LEU A 66 9.40 -3.16 -0.95
N LEU A 67 10.35 -3.27 -0.05
CA LEU A 67 10.06 -3.78 1.29
C LEU A 67 9.02 -2.91 1.99
N HIS A 68 9.20 -1.61 1.89
CA HIS A 68 8.27 -0.69 2.54
C HIS A 68 6.94 -0.62 1.83
N ALA A 69 6.95 -0.67 0.51
CA ALA A 69 5.70 -0.65 -0.25
C ALA A 69 4.87 -1.88 0.08
N ARG A 70 5.52 -3.04 0.12
CA ARG A 70 4.82 -4.28 0.45
C ARG A 70 4.23 -4.22 1.85
N ALA A 71 5.02 -3.74 2.80
CA ALA A 71 4.55 -3.66 4.18
C ALA A 71 3.37 -2.70 4.30
N SER A 72 3.44 -1.57 3.58
CA SER A 72 2.35 -0.60 3.61
C SER A 72 1.06 -1.16 3.04
N LEU A 73 1.15 -1.84 1.90
CA LEU A 73 -0.04 -2.43 1.30
C LEU A 73 -0.62 -3.51 2.16
N ARG A 74 0.24 -4.33 2.77
CA ARG A 74 -0.21 -5.38 3.66
C ARG A 74 -0.93 -4.79 4.87
N SER A 75 -0.36 -3.73 5.43
CA SER A 75 -0.96 -3.11 6.60
C SER A 75 -2.33 -2.53 6.28
N LEU A 76 -2.46 -1.88 5.13
CA LEU A 76 -3.75 -1.34 4.72
C LEU A 76 -4.76 -2.45 4.47
N GLU A 77 -4.31 -3.54 3.87
CA GLU A 77 -5.21 -4.66 3.61
C GLU A 77 -5.67 -5.30 4.90
N GLU A 78 -4.78 -5.41 5.88
CA GLU A 78 -5.15 -5.96 7.17
C GLU A 78 -6.18 -5.07 7.86
N GLY A 79 -5.99 -3.76 7.77
CA GLY A 79 -6.95 -2.85 8.34
C GLY A 79 -8.30 -2.94 7.66
N ARG A 80 -8.30 -3.07 6.33
CA ARG A 80 -9.54 -3.21 5.59
C ARG A 80 -10.28 -4.47 5.99
N ARG A 81 -9.54 -5.56 6.14
CA ARG A 81 -10.16 -6.84 6.54
C ARG A 81 -10.76 -6.76 7.92
N LEU A 82 -10.06 -6.08 8.81
CA LEU A 82 -10.57 -5.91 10.16
C LEU A 82 -11.93 -5.23 10.12
N LEU A 83 -12.06 -4.17 9.35
CA LEU A 83 -13.32 -3.46 9.23
C LEU A 83 -14.39 -4.30 8.56
N GLN A 84 -14.02 -5.06 7.55
CA GLN A 84 -14.96 -5.92 6.85
C GLN A 84 -15.28 -7.19 7.62
N GLY A 85 -14.38 -7.57 8.52
CA GLY A 85 -14.55 -8.79 9.29
C GLY A 85 -15.66 -8.71 10.30
N GLY A 86 -16.20 -7.53 10.48
CA GLY A 86 -17.36 -7.43 11.31
C GLY A 86 -17.20 -6.48 12.46
N LYS A 87 -18.31 -5.92 12.84
CA LYS A 87 -18.33 -4.99 13.94
C LYS A 87 -17.98 -5.63 15.25
N ASP A 88 -18.22 -6.91 15.35
CA ASP A 88 -17.92 -7.62 16.60
C ASP A 88 -16.43 -7.60 16.90
N GLN A 89 -15.64 -7.77 15.88
CA GLN A 89 -14.20 -7.72 16.04
C GLN A 89 -13.75 -6.35 16.50
N ILE A 90 -14.30 -5.34 15.89
CA ILE A 90 -13.96 -3.98 16.23
C ILE A 90 -14.40 -3.65 17.63
N ALA A 91 -15.60 -4.06 17.98
CA ALA A 91 -16.11 -3.82 19.31
C ALA A 91 -15.26 -4.51 20.36
N GLY A 92 -14.81 -5.72 20.07
CA GLY A 92 -13.95 -6.43 20.99
C GLY A 92 -12.64 -5.72 21.23
N VAL A 93 -12.07 -5.24 20.16
CA VAL A 93 -10.82 -4.50 20.27
C VAL A 93 -11.02 -3.23 21.08
N LEU A 94 -12.09 -2.53 20.81
CA LEU A 94 -12.37 -1.33 21.56
C LEU A 94 -12.63 -1.59 23.03
N GLN A 95 -13.29 -2.68 23.32
CA GLN A 95 -13.54 -3.03 24.71
C GLN A 95 -12.26 -3.34 25.46
N LEU A 96 -11.31 -3.93 24.80
CA LEU A 96 -10.05 -4.21 25.43
C LEU A 96 -9.23 -2.97 25.66
N SER A 97 -9.37 -2.02 24.78
CA SER A 97 -8.57 -0.81 24.88
C SER A 97 -9.20 0.27 25.69
N ALA A 98 -10.51 0.32 25.67
CA ALA A 98 -11.22 1.45 26.22
C ALA A 98 -11.28 1.55 27.72
N PRO A 99 -11.18 0.49 28.48
CA PRO A 99 -11.35 0.66 29.89
C PRO A 99 -10.36 1.56 30.50
N SER A 100 -9.24 1.68 29.94
CA SER A 100 -8.27 2.50 30.56
C SER A 100 -8.33 3.86 29.94
N ASP A 101 -7.94 4.78 30.66
CA ASP A 101 -7.85 6.09 30.16
C ASP A 101 -6.89 6.18 29.07
N PHE A 102 -5.98 5.29 29.09
CA PHE A 102 -5.08 5.18 28.05
C PHE A 102 -5.74 4.98 26.75
N GLY A 103 -6.67 4.12 26.72
CA GLY A 103 -7.33 3.88 25.48
C GLY A 103 -7.90 5.14 24.95
N ARG A 104 -8.45 5.95 25.81
CA ARG A 104 -9.00 7.17 25.37
C ARG A 104 -7.93 8.11 24.89
N ASN A 105 -6.87 8.21 25.62
CA ASN A 105 -5.83 9.11 25.29
C ASN A 105 -5.05 8.72 24.07
N LEU A 106 -4.86 7.46 23.89
CA LEU A 106 -4.17 6.98 22.75
C LEU A 106 -5.02 6.87 21.57
N LEU A 107 -6.19 6.30 21.78
CA LEU A 107 -7.06 6.07 20.67
C LEU A 107 -7.67 7.32 20.17
N LEU A 108 -7.91 8.26 21.02
CA LEU A 108 -8.54 9.43 20.57
C LEU A 108 -7.75 10.26 19.64
N PRO A 109 -6.53 10.52 19.88
CA PRO A 109 -5.83 11.22 18.86
C PRO A 109 -5.93 10.47 17.58
N TRP A 110 -5.90 9.18 17.69
CA TRP A 110 -5.92 8.36 16.57
C TRP A 110 -7.29 8.18 16.02
N LEU A 111 -8.27 8.06 16.86
CA LEU A 111 -9.63 7.97 16.44
C LEU A 111 -10.13 9.31 15.98
N ASP A 112 -9.71 10.33 16.60
CA ASP A 112 -10.09 11.65 16.16
C ASP A 112 -9.48 11.92 14.85
N GLU A 113 -8.37 11.41 14.67
CA GLU A 113 -7.73 11.55 13.44
C GLU A 113 -8.32 10.69 12.44
N PHE A 114 -8.89 9.69 12.88
CA PHE A 114 -9.53 8.88 12.01
C PHE A 114 -10.81 8.52 12.56
N GLN A 115 -11.13 9.18 13.43
CA GLN A 115 -12.02 9.07 14.01
C GLN A 115 -12.39 9.76 14.29
N ALA A 116 -11.66 9.62 14.35
CA ALA A 116 -11.39 9.90 14.67
C ALA A 116 -11.39 9.54 14.50
N ARG A 117 -11.50 9.31 14.10
CA ARG A 117 -11.13 8.85 14.15
C ARG A 117 -11.45 8.66 14.18
#